data_5ec8d9602787c9b0200832ac6875b552
#
_entry.id   5ec8d9602787c9b0200832ac6875b552
#
_cell.length_a   1.000
_cell.length_b   1.000
_cell.length_c   1.000
_cell.angle_alpha   90.00
_cell.angle_beta   90.00
_cell.angle_gamma   90.00
#
_symmetry.space_group_name_H-M   'P 1'
#
loop_
_entity.id
_entity.type
_entity.pdbx_description
1 polymer ?
#
loop_
_entity_poly.entity_id
_entity_poly.type
_entity_poly.pdbx_seq_one_letter_code
_entity_poly.pdbx_strand_id
1 'polypeptide(L)'
;MEIALQFVLLALGFVMLAKGADWFVEGAAGIAMRFGIPQLVIGLTIVAMGTSAPEAAVSIAAAVKGNADITIGNIVGSNILNILIILGLAASIVPIAVARSTVRIEIPFMIAVTALVFYQGRDGSISLADGGVLMVAFAVYMMYLYTMAMKSNVDSDLEESGLPLGRCLLGAVGGLALIIAGSNVTVGAATSIATYAGLSERFIGLTIVALGTSLPELFTSVAAARRGNADIAIGNIVGSNIFNILFVVGLSSLIIDIPFASAFNFDTYVALGAAVLLWLCVLRTQRLQRWAGALMLVCYAAYLGYIL
;
A
#
# COMPACT_ATOMS: atom_id res chain seq x y z
N MET A 1 -19.83 21.59 -21.32
CA MET A 1 -19.85 20.18 -21.76
C MET A 1 -18.65 19.39 -21.25
N GLU A 2 -17.44 19.95 -21.29
CA GLU A 2 -16.22 19.28 -20.81
C GLU A 2 -16.23 18.94 -19.32
N ILE A 3 -16.64 19.84 -18.43
CA ILE A 3 -16.63 19.58 -16.99
C ILE A 3 -17.64 18.50 -16.58
N ALA A 4 -18.82 18.44 -17.25
CA ALA A 4 -19.80 17.39 -17.00
C ALA A 4 -19.25 16.01 -17.36
N LEU A 5 -18.45 15.91 -18.43
CA LEU A 5 -17.74 14.69 -18.80
C LEU A 5 -16.75 14.25 -17.70
N GLN A 6 -16.05 15.19 -17.09
CA GLN A 6 -15.10 14.84 -15.99
C GLN A 6 -15.83 14.25 -14.78
N PHE A 7 -17.01 14.76 -14.41
CA PHE A 7 -17.81 14.14 -13.35
C PHE A 7 -18.28 12.73 -13.71
N VAL A 8 -18.64 12.48 -14.97
CA VAL A 8 -19.00 11.13 -15.46
C VAL A 8 -17.78 10.20 -15.41
N LEU A 9 -16.62 10.68 -15.86
CA LEU A 9 -15.37 9.91 -15.79
C LEU A 9 -14.96 9.61 -14.34
N LEU A 10 -15.11 10.60 -13.44
CA LEU A 10 -14.84 10.40 -12.00
C LEU A 10 -15.74 9.30 -11.41
N ALA A 11 -17.03 9.34 -11.69
CA ALA A 11 -17.98 8.31 -11.25
C ALA A 11 -17.63 6.94 -11.86
N LEU A 12 -17.30 6.88 -13.15
CA LEU A 12 -16.86 5.66 -13.84
C LEU A 12 -15.59 5.10 -13.19
N GLY A 13 -14.61 5.94 -12.92
CA GLY A 13 -13.36 5.55 -12.26
C GLY A 13 -13.61 4.91 -10.88
N PHE A 14 -14.49 5.49 -10.06
CA PHE A 14 -14.88 4.89 -8.78
C PHE A 14 -15.60 3.54 -8.94
N VAL A 15 -16.46 3.38 -9.94
CA VAL A 15 -17.09 2.08 -10.24
C VAL A 15 -16.05 1.05 -10.66
N MET A 16 -15.08 1.43 -11.49
CA MET A 16 -13.98 0.56 -11.91
C MET A 16 -13.13 0.14 -10.71
N LEU A 17 -12.76 1.07 -9.84
CA LEU A 17 -12.02 0.80 -8.60
C LEU A 17 -12.78 -0.19 -7.70
N ALA A 18 -14.06 0.06 -7.42
CA ALA A 18 -14.86 -0.79 -6.55
C ALA A 18 -15.04 -2.20 -7.11
N LYS A 19 -15.41 -2.32 -8.40
CA LYS A 19 -15.59 -3.62 -9.05
C LYS A 19 -14.27 -4.36 -9.25
N GLY A 20 -13.23 -3.64 -9.64
CA GLY A 20 -11.88 -4.20 -9.76
C GLY A 20 -11.38 -4.75 -8.44
N ALA A 21 -11.55 -4.01 -7.34
CA ALA A 21 -11.17 -4.47 -6.01
C ALA A 21 -11.95 -5.72 -5.56
N ASP A 22 -13.25 -5.76 -5.82
CA ASP A 22 -14.07 -6.94 -5.54
C ASP A 22 -13.57 -8.19 -6.29
N TRP A 23 -13.27 -8.07 -7.59
CA TRP A 23 -12.77 -9.19 -8.40
C TRP A 23 -11.35 -9.58 -7.99
N PHE A 24 -10.50 -8.61 -7.70
CA PHE A 24 -9.11 -8.84 -7.30
C PHE A 24 -9.03 -9.61 -5.98
N VAL A 25 -9.77 -9.16 -4.96
CA VAL A 25 -9.80 -9.82 -3.64
C VAL A 25 -10.39 -11.22 -3.74
N GLU A 26 -11.48 -11.41 -4.50
CA GLU A 26 -12.10 -12.72 -4.70
C GLU A 26 -11.14 -13.67 -5.44
N GLY A 27 -10.48 -13.19 -6.50
CA GLY A 27 -9.48 -13.95 -7.24
C GLY A 27 -8.26 -14.33 -6.37
N ALA A 28 -7.72 -13.37 -5.63
CA ALA A 28 -6.58 -13.58 -4.74
C ALA A 28 -6.90 -14.57 -3.60
N ALA A 29 -8.06 -14.42 -2.95
CA ALA A 29 -8.53 -15.34 -1.92
C ALA A 29 -8.77 -16.75 -2.49
N GLY A 30 -9.33 -16.87 -3.70
CA GLY A 30 -9.53 -18.13 -4.39
C GLY A 30 -8.22 -18.84 -4.73
N ILE A 31 -7.19 -18.10 -5.15
CA ILE A 31 -5.84 -18.62 -5.37
C ILE A 31 -5.26 -19.13 -4.04
N ALA A 32 -5.36 -18.33 -2.97
CA ALA A 32 -4.89 -18.71 -1.64
C ALA A 32 -5.48 -20.04 -1.19
N MET A 33 -6.81 -20.16 -1.22
CA MET A 33 -7.52 -21.39 -0.83
C MET A 33 -7.10 -22.61 -1.68
N ARG A 34 -7.02 -22.42 -3.00
CA ARG A 34 -6.71 -23.54 -3.92
C ARG A 34 -5.30 -24.10 -3.76
N PHE A 35 -4.34 -23.26 -3.44
CA PHE A 35 -2.95 -23.69 -3.24
C PHE A 35 -2.58 -23.89 -1.76
N GLY A 36 -3.54 -23.80 -0.84
CA GLY A 36 -3.29 -23.92 0.59
C GLY A 36 -2.34 -22.84 1.13
N ILE A 37 -2.27 -21.67 0.44
CA ILE A 37 -1.43 -20.54 0.85
C ILE A 37 -2.21 -19.69 1.85
N PRO A 38 -1.64 -19.30 3.00
CA PRO A 38 -2.32 -18.39 3.92
C PRO A 38 -2.74 -17.10 3.22
N GLN A 39 -3.96 -16.65 3.47
CA GLN A 39 -4.46 -15.36 2.91
C GLN A 39 -3.55 -14.18 3.27
N LEU A 40 -2.93 -14.23 4.46
CA LEU A 40 -1.93 -13.24 4.88
C LEU A 40 -0.74 -13.18 3.93
N VAL A 41 -0.19 -14.33 3.49
CA VAL A 41 0.94 -14.35 2.54
C VAL A 41 0.54 -13.76 1.20
N ILE A 42 -0.66 -14.08 0.69
CA ILE A 42 -1.18 -13.48 -0.54
C ILE A 42 -1.35 -11.96 -0.37
N GLY A 43 -1.87 -11.52 0.78
CA GLY A 43 -1.98 -10.09 1.11
C GLY A 43 -0.64 -9.38 1.13
N LEU A 44 0.36 -9.96 1.83
CA LEU A 44 1.72 -9.43 1.95
C LEU A 44 2.55 -9.48 0.65
N THR A 45 2.11 -10.21 -0.36
CA THR A 45 2.84 -10.42 -1.62
C THR A 45 2.05 -9.93 -2.84
N ILE A 46 1.26 -10.81 -3.45
CA ILE A 46 0.58 -10.57 -4.74
C ILE A 46 -0.32 -9.34 -4.65
N VAL A 47 -1.06 -9.20 -3.56
CA VAL A 47 -1.98 -8.07 -3.41
C VAL A 47 -1.19 -6.78 -3.16
N ALA A 48 -0.27 -6.78 -2.21
CA ALA A 48 0.56 -5.62 -1.89
C ALA A 48 1.41 -5.14 -3.09
N MET A 49 2.14 -6.05 -3.73
CA MET A 49 2.97 -5.69 -4.89
C MET A 49 2.14 -5.25 -6.09
N GLY A 50 0.95 -5.87 -6.29
CA GLY A 50 0.06 -5.52 -7.38
C GLY A 50 -0.52 -4.12 -7.23
N THR A 51 -1.01 -3.78 -6.04
CA THR A 51 -1.57 -2.45 -5.78
C THR A 51 -0.51 -1.36 -5.74
N SER A 52 0.70 -1.66 -5.22
CA SER A 52 1.84 -0.72 -5.19
C SER A 52 2.64 -0.65 -6.51
N ALA A 53 2.18 -1.32 -7.57
CA ALA A 53 2.83 -1.23 -8.88
C ALA A 53 2.86 0.20 -9.45
N PRO A 54 1.83 1.06 -9.29
CA PRO A 54 1.89 2.46 -9.69
C PRO A 54 3.00 3.25 -8.96
N GLU A 55 3.12 3.10 -7.64
CA GLU A 55 4.18 3.73 -6.85
C GLU A 55 5.56 3.31 -7.32
N ALA A 56 5.75 2.01 -7.55
CA ALA A 56 7.00 1.45 -8.08
C ALA A 56 7.31 2.03 -9.46
N ALA A 57 6.33 2.07 -10.36
CA ALA A 57 6.50 2.60 -11.71
C ALA A 57 6.90 4.08 -11.70
N VAL A 58 6.25 4.91 -10.88
CA VAL A 58 6.56 6.34 -10.75
C VAL A 58 7.98 6.53 -10.21
N SER A 59 8.33 5.86 -9.11
CA SER A 59 9.62 6.02 -8.45
C SER A 59 10.79 5.52 -9.28
N ILE A 60 10.66 4.33 -9.88
CA ILE A 60 11.70 3.74 -10.75
C ILE A 60 11.86 4.59 -12.03
N ALA A 61 10.75 5.04 -12.64
CA ALA A 61 10.83 5.91 -13.82
C ALA A 61 11.47 7.26 -13.50
N ALA A 62 11.22 7.81 -12.31
CA ALA A 62 11.85 9.04 -11.83
C ALA A 62 13.36 8.84 -11.65
N ALA A 63 13.79 7.72 -11.04
CA ALA A 63 15.19 7.37 -10.88
C ALA A 63 15.92 7.22 -12.24
N VAL A 64 15.31 6.51 -13.20
CA VAL A 64 15.86 6.36 -14.55
C VAL A 64 16.02 7.71 -15.28
N LYS A 65 15.12 8.66 -15.03
CA LYS A 65 15.17 10.02 -15.61
C LYS A 65 16.07 11.00 -14.86
N GLY A 66 16.71 10.57 -13.76
CA GLY A 66 17.57 11.42 -12.94
C GLY A 66 16.82 12.34 -11.97
N ASN A 67 15.52 12.12 -11.73
CA ASN A 67 14.65 12.90 -10.83
C ASN A 67 14.35 12.13 -9.55
N ALA A 68 15.38 11.57 -8.93
CA ALA A 68 15.23 10.63 -7.80
C ALA A 68 14.64 11.25 -6.52
N ASP A 69 14.65 12.57 -6.38
CA ASP A 69 14.07 13.32 -5.24
C ASP A 69 12.58 13.03 -5.05
N ILE A 70 11.87 12.66 -6.13
CA ILE A 70 10.44 12.30 -6.07
C ILE A 70 10.23 10.97 -5.33
N THR A 71 11.22 10.05 -5.38
CA THR A 71 11.10 8.69 -4.84
C THR A 71 10.81 8.69 -3.34
N ILE A 72 11.60 9.42 -2.54
CA ILE A 72 11.40 9.43 -1.07
C ILE A 72 10.04 10.02 -0.71
N GLY A 73 9.67 11.15 -1.31
CA GLY A 73 8.36 11.77 -1.06
C GLY A 73 7.19 10.85 -1.43
N ASN A 74 7.27 10.20 -2.59
CA ASN A 74 6.25 9.23 -3.03
C ASN A 74 6.14 8.05 -2.05
N ILE A 75 7.25 7.41 -1.70
CA ILE A 75 7.24 6.20 -0.86
C ILE A 75 6.88 6.50 0.60
N VAL A 76 7.47 7.52 1.21
CA VAL A 76 7.16 7.89 2.60
C VAL A 76 5.72 8.39 2.70
N GLY A 77 5.27 9.22 1.74
CA GLY A 77 3.91 9.72 1.67
C GLY A 77 2.88 8.59 1.52
N SER A 78 3.09 7.65 0.59
CA SER A 78 2.22 6.49 0.42
C SER A 78 2.19 5.61 1.67
N ASN A 79 3.31 5.41 2.36
CA ASN A 79 3.36 4.62 3.58
C ASN A 79 2.58 5.27 4.74
N ILE A 80 2.62 6.60 4.88
CA ILE A 80 1.78 7.34 5.83
C ILE A 80 0.30 7.19 5.47
N LEU A 81 -0.07 7.40 4.20
CA LEU A 81 -1.43 7.26 3.70
C LEU A 81 -1.98 5.85 3.94
N ASN A 82 -1.20 4.84 3.64
CA ASN A 82 -1.55 3.44 3.82
C ASN A 82 -1.97 3.12 5.25
N ILE A 83 -1.21 3.59 6.23
CA ILE A 83 -1.52 3.33 7.64
C ILE A 83 -2.63 4.26 8.14
N LEU A 84 -2.47 5.58 8.01
CA LEU A 84 -3.32 6.54 8.69
C LEU A 84 -4.68 6.71 7.98
N ILE A 85 -4.71 6.70 6.64
CA ILE A 85 -5.94 6.84 5.87
C ILE A 85 -6.56 5.48 5.54
N ILE A 86 -5.81 4.59 4.90
CA ILE A 86 -6.41 3.37 4.34
C ILE A 86 -6.83 2.41 5.44
N LEU A 87 -5.92 2.05 6.36
CA LEU A 87 -6.31 1.24 7.53
C LEU A 87 -7.25 1.99 8.45
N GLY A 88 -7.08 3.32 8.60
CA GLY A 88 -7.98 4.18 9.34
C GLY A 88 -9.41 4.09 8.86
N LEU A 89 -9.64 4.26 7.55
CA LEU A 89 -10.96 4.14 6.92
C LEU A 89 -11.49 2.70 6.98
N ALA A 90 -10.67 1.72 6.59
CA ALA A 90 -11.10 0.32 6.59
C ALA A 90 -11.53 -0.15 7.99
N ALA A 91 -10.74 0.15 9.03
CA ALA A 91 -11.06 -0.20 10.41
C ALA A 91 -12.27 0.57 10.97
N SER A 92 -12.50 1.81 10.54
CA SER A 92 -13.68 2.61 10.91
C SER A 92 -14.98 2.00 10.36
N ILE A 93 -14.92 1.39 9.16
CA ILE A 93 -16.04 0.69 8.53
C ILE A 93 -16.24 -0.69 9.20
N VAL A 94 -15.18 -1.51 9.25
CA VAL A 94 -15.22 -2.87 9.81
C VAL A 94 -13.97 -3.10 10.65
N PRO A 95 -14.08 -3.50 11.94
CA PRO A 95 -12.93 -3.88 12.74
C PRO A 95 -12.16 -5.03 12.08
N ILE A 96 -10.83 -4.88 11.90
CA ILE A 96 -9.99 -5.82 11.18
C ILE A 96 -9.28 -6.73 12.19
N ALA A 97 -9.47 -8.04 12.07
CA ALA A 97 -8.66 -9.02 12.81
C ALA A 97 -7.22 -8.99 12.30
N VAL A 98 -6.25 -9.15 13.19
CA VAL A 98 -4.83 -9.12 12.86
C VAL A 98 -4.16 -10.39 13.36
N ALA A 99 -3.57 -11.15 12.46
CA ALA A 99 -2.89 -12.39 12.79
C ALA A 99 -1.77 -12.15 13.83
N ARG A 100 -1.52 -13.15 14.68
CA ARG A 100 -0.48 -13.05 15.71
C ARG A 100 0.91 -12.89 15.11
N SER A 101 1.18 -13.49 13.95
CA SER A 101 2.43 -13.27 13.21
C SER A 101 2.57 -11.81 12.82
N THR A 102 1.51 -11.20 12.26
CA THR A 102 1.51 -9.80 11.83
C THR A 102 1.84 -8.84 12.98
N VAL A 103 1.27 -9.08 14.16
CA VAL A 103 1.56 -8.26 15.34
C VAL A 103 2.99 -8.46 15.85
N ARG A 104 3.57 -9.68 15.72
CA ARG A 104 4.87 -10.01 16.30
C ARG A 104 6.05 -9.95 15.35
N ILE A 105 5.81 -10.05 14.05
CA ILE A 105 6.86 -10.15 13.04
C ILE A 105 6.68 -9.06 11.97
N GLU A 106 5.59 -9.06 11.21
CA GLU A 106 5.48 -8.22 10.01
C GLU A 106 5.40 -6.72 10.36
N ILE A 107 4.60 -6.30 11.35
CA ILE A 107 4.55 -4.88 11.77
C ILE A 107 5.86 -4.44 12.42
N PRO A 108 6.48 -5.16 13.39
CA PRO A 108 7.82 -4.83 13.88
C PRO A 108 8.88 -4.78 12.79
N PHE A 109 8.84 -5.66 11.80
CA PHE A 109 9.74 -5.64 10.65
C PHE A 109 9.51 -4.39 9.79
N MET A 110 8.25 -4.02 9.51
CA MET A 110 7.90 -2.77 8.82
C MET A 110 8.47 -1.54 9.57
N ILE A 111 8.34 -1.50 10.90
CA ILE A 111 8.93 -0.43 11.73
C ILE A 111 10.46 -0.41 11.57
N ALA A 112 11.10 -1.58 11.65
CA ALA A 112 12.55 -1.69 11.55
C ALA A 112 13.09 -1.23 10.19
N VAL A 113 12.44 -1.60 9.07
CA VAL A 113 12.89 -1.19 7.73
C VAL A 113 12.60 0.29 7.47
N THR A 114 11.52 0.86 8.04
CA THR A 114 11.27 2.30 8.02
C THR A 114 12.37 3.07 8.76
N ALA A 115 12.76 2.58 9.95
CA ALA A 115 13.86 3.15 10.73
C ALA A 115 15.22 3.00 10.01
N LEU A 116 15.42 1.89 9.29
CA LEU A 116 16.64 1.63 8.50
C LEU A 116 16.80 2.68 7.39
N VAL A 117 15.77 2.93 6.59
CA VAL A 117 15.83 3.97 5.53
C VAL A 117 16.07 5.35 6.11
N PHE A 118 15.45 5.68 7.24
CA PHE A 118 15.73 6.93 7.94
C PHE A 118 17.20 7.02 8.38
N TYR A 119 17.76 5.93 8.91
CA TYR A 119 19.17 5.87 9.31
C TYR A 119 20.10 6.02 8.11
N GLN A 120 19.84 5.34 7.01
CA GLN A 120 20.61 5.43 5.76
C GLN A 120 20.58 6.84 5.16
N GLY A 121 19.41 7.52 5.18
CA GLY A 121 19.27 8.87 4.63
C GLY A 121 19.90 10.00 5.47
N ARG A 122 20.50 9.72 6.64
CA ARG A 122 21.03 10.75 7.55
C ARG A 122 22.20 11.54 6.99
N ASP A 123 22.95 10.99 6.07
CA ASP A 123 24.07 11.66 5.36
C ASP A 123 23.61 12.47 4.15
N GLY A 124 22.30 12.48 3.86
CA GLY A 124 21.66 13.29 2.80
C GLY A 124 21.33 12.52 1.52
N SER A 125 21.64 11.21 1.45
CA SER A 125 21.28 10.37 0.31
C SER A 125 21.15 8.90 0.69
N ILE A 126 20.34 8.16 -0.09
CA ILE A 126 20.34 6.70 -0.07
C ILE A 126 21.23 6.24 -1.23
N SER A 127 22.40 5.72 -0.89
CA SER A 127 23.43 5.32 -1.85
C SER A 127 23.13 3.95 -2.49
N LEU A 128 23.89 3.60 -3.54
CA LEU A 128 23.87 2.26 -4.13
C LEU A 128 24.15 1.15 -3.09
N ALA A 129 25.04 1.39 -2.12
CA ALA A 129 25.33 0.42 -1.06
C ALA A 129 24.13 0.22 -0.13
N ASP A 130 23.42 1.30 0.22
CA ASP A 130 22.20 1.26 1.01
C ASP A 130 21.11 0.48 0.26
N GLY A 131 20.96 0.73 -1.04
CA GLY A 131 20.06 -0.04 -1.89
C GLY A 131 20.36 -1.52 -1.91
N GLY A 132 21.63 -1.88 -1.97
CA GLY A 132 22.06 -3.28 -1.85
C GLY A 132 21.60 -3.91 -0.53
N VAL A 133 21.72 -3.20 0.60
CA VAL A 133 21.22 -3.66 1.90
C VAL A 133 19.70 -3.84 1.90
N LEU A 134 18.95 -2.88 1.32
CA LEU A 134 17.48 -2.98 1.22
C LEU A 134 17.05 -4.17 0.35
N MET A 135 17.72 -4.41 -0.78
CA MET A 135 17.42 -5.54 -1.66
C MET A 135 17.75 -6.90 -1.02
N VAL A 136 18.83 -6.99 -0.23
CA VAL A 136 19.13 -8.19 0.56
C VAL A 136 18.03 -8.41 1.62
N ALA A 137 17.63 -7.37 2.33
CA ALA A 137 16.52 -7.44 3.29
C ALA A 137 15.20 -7.86 2.61
N PHE A 138 14.95 -7.38 1.38
CA PHE A 138 13.81 -7.82 0.58
C PHE A 138 13.86 -9.31 0.25
N ALA A 139 15.01 -9.81 -0.19
CA ALA A 139 15.20 -11.24 -0.48
C ALA A 139 14.97 -12.10 0.78
N VAL A 140 15.47 -11.68 1.94
CA VAL A 140 15.24 -12.36 3.23
C VAL A 140 13.75 -12.35 3.59
N TYR A 141 13.07 -11.22 3.39
CA TYR A 141 11.63 -11.12 3.62
C TYR A 141 10.83 -12.04 2.68
N MET A 142 11.16 -12.09 1.40
CA MET A 142 10.54 -13.03 0.46
C MET A 142 10.76 -14.49 0.84
N MET A 143 11.97 -14.84 1.32
CA MET A 143 12.26 -16.19 1.82
C MET A 143 11.43 -16.52 3.06
N TYR A 144 11.26 -15.57 3.98
CA TYR A 144 10.38 -15.73 5.14
C TYR A 144 8.93 -16.03 4.70
N LEU A 145 8.37 -15.24 3.78
CA LEU A 145 7.01 -15.46 3.28
C LEU A 145 6.86 -16.78 2.53
N TYR A 146 7.88 -17.17 1.75
CA TYR A 146 7.92 -18.49 1.10
C TYR A 146 7.88 -19.62 2.12
N THR A 147 8.70 -19.56 3.19
CA THR A 147 8.69 -20.58 4.23
C THR A 147 7.37 -20.64 4.99
N MET A 148 6.71 -19.49 5.18
CA MET A 148 5.38 -19.40 5.78
C MET A 148 4.32 -20.06 4.89
N ALA A 149 4.37 -19.83 3.57
CA ALA A 149 3.49 -20.48 2.61
C ALA A 149 3.67 -22.01 2.61
N MET A 150 4.90 -22.50 2.60
CA MET A 150 5.19 -23.93 2.56
C MET A 150 4.78 -24.67 3.83
N LYS A 151 4.92 -24.06 5.01
CA LYS A 151 4.53 -24.69 6.29
C LYS A 151 3.02 -24.88 6.41
N SER A 152 2.21 -24.01 5.85
CA SER A 152 0.75 -24.12 5.95
C SER A 152 0.17 -25.22 5.05
N ASN A 153 0.85 -25.54 3.94
CA ASN A 153 0.42 -26.63 3.04
C ASN A 153 0.46 -28.02 3.68
N VAL A 154 1.10 -28.17 4.85
CA VAL A 154 1.21 -29.46 5.55
C VAL A 154 -0.03 -29.76 6.41
N ASP A 155 -0.78 -28.72 6.83
CA ASP A 155 -1.88 -28.84 7.78
C ASP A 155 -3.29 -28.63 7.15
N SER A 156 -3.40 -28.37 5.86
CA SER A 156 -4.70 -28.11 5.25
C SER A 156 -5.25 -29.34 4.55
N ASP A 157 -6.32 -29.93 5.11
CA ASP A 157 -7.35 -30.56 4.29
C ASP A 157 -7.85 -29.50 3.31
N LEU A 158 -7.46 -29.62 2.04
CA LEU A 158 -7.79 -28.65 0.98
C LEU A 158 -9.32 -28.56 0.85
N GLU A 159 -9.93 -27.60 1.51
CA GLU A 159 -11.29 -27.19 1.13
C GLU A 159 -11.21 -26.71 -0.32
N GLU A 160 -11.82 -27.46 -1.24
CA GLU A 160 -11.93 -27.07 -2.64
C GLU A 160 -12.54 -25.68 -2.69
N SER A 161 -11.76 -24.68 -3.12
CA SER A 161 -12.31 -23.40 -3.47
C SER A 161 -13.37 -23.66 -4.56
N GLY A 162 -14.63 -23.33 -4.33
CA GLY A 162 -15.72 -23.59 -5.25
C GLY A 162 -15.56 -22.90 -6.63
N LEU A 163 -14.47 -22.13 -6.83
CA LEU A 163 -14.17 -21.42 -8.08
C LEU A 163 -13.06 -22.13 -8.87
N PRO A 164 -13.23 -22.33 -10.19
CA PRO A 164 -12.16 -22.87 -11.04
C PRO A 164 -10.97 -21.91 -11.10
N LEU A 165 -9.73 -22.43 -11.14
CA LEU A 165 -8.49 -21.67 -11.16
C LEU A 165 -8.48 -20.55 -12.21
N GLY A 166 -8.96 -20.84 -13.42
CA GLY A 166 -9.04 -19.85 -14.49
C GLY A 166 -9.89 -18.63 -14.10
N ARG A 167 -10.97 -18.82 -13.33
CA ARG A 167 -11.80 -17.73 -12.83
C ARG A 167 -11.10 -16.94 -11.71
N CYS A 168 -10.36 -17.61 -10.85
CA CYS A 168 -9.55 -16.95 -9.83
C CYS A 168 -8.44 -16.08 -10.45
N LEU A 169 -7.72 -16.62 -11.45
CA LEU A 169 -6.68 -15.90 -12.18
C LEU A 169 -7.27 -14.72 -12.96
N LEU A 170 -8.40 -14.92 -13.65
CA LEU A 170 -9.08 -13.84 -14.37
C LEU A 170 -9.56 -12.75 -13.42
N GLY A 171 -10.08 -13.12 -12.25
CA GLY A 171 -10.47 -12.18 -11.20
C GLY A 171 -9.27 -11.38 -10.67
N ALA A 172 -8.16 -12.07 -10.37
CA ALA A 172 -6.95 -11.42 -9.86
C ALA A 172 -6.33 -10.48 -10.92
N VAL A 173 -6.07 -10.95 -12.12
CA VAL A 173 -5.42 -10.15 -13.17
C VAL A 173 -6.35 -9.08 -13.72
N GLY A 174 -7.58 -9.44 -14.06
CA GLY A 174 -8.57 -8.51 -14.60
C GLY A 174 -9.02 -7.48 -13.57
N GLY A 175 -9.17 -7.89 -12.29
CA GLY A 175 -9.46 -7.00 -11.18
C GLY A 175 -8.36 -5.97 -10.96
N LEU A 176 -7.09 -6.41 -10.92
CA LEU A 176 -5.94 -5.51 -10.78
C LEU A 176 -5.83 -4.53 -11.96
N ALA A 177 -5.98 -5.01 -13.19
CA ALA A 177 -5.97 -4.15 -14.38
C ALA A 177 -7.10 -3.09 -14.31
N LEU A 178 -8.30 -3.49 -13.86
CA LEU A 178 -9.43 -2.58 -13.71
C LEU A 178 -9.22 -1.56 -12.59
N ILE A 179 -8.57 -1.95 -11.47
CA ILE A 179 -8.19 -1.04 -10.40
C ILE A 179 -7.21 0.03 -10.90
N ILE A 180 -6.13 -0.39 -11.59
CA ILE A 180 -5.11 0.52 -12.13
C ILE A 180 -5.74 1.49 -13.15
N ALA A 181 -6.54 0.98 -14.09
CA ALA A 181 -7.23 1.80 -15.06
C ALA A 181 -8.22 2.78 -14.38
N GLY A 182 -8.99 2.29 -13.39
CA GLY A 182 -9.92 3.09 -12.61
C GLY A 182 -9.24 4.19 -11.81
N SER A 183 -8.07 3.91 -11.21
CA SER A 183 -7.24 4.90 -10.53
C SER A 183 -6.83 6.01 -11.48
N ASN A 184 -6.26 5.67 -12.64
CA ASN A 184 -5.84 6.65 -13.65
C ASN A 184 -6.99 7.54 -14.14
N VAL A 185 -8.17 6.94 -14.40
CA VAL A 185 -9.37 7.68 -14.80
C VAL A 185 -9.84 8.61 -13.68
N THR A 186 -9.88 8.12 -12.43
CA THR A 186 -10.30 8.90 -11.26
C THR A 186 -9.37 10.10 -11.04
N VAL A 187 -8.05 9.88 -11.04
CA VAL A 187 -7.05 10.93 -10.83
C VAL A 187 -7.09 11.96 -11.95
N GLY A 188 -7.15 11.53 -13.21
CA GLY A 188 -7.24 12.43 -14.36
C GLY A 188 -8.50 13.32 -14.32
N ALA A 189 -9.65 12.73 -14.02
CA ALA A 189 -10.90 13.46 -13.89
C ALA A 189 -10.89 14.41 -12.69
N ALA A 190 -10.42 13.97 -11.52
CA ALA A 190 -10.34 14.78 -10.31
C ALA A 190 -9.37 15.99 -10.51
N THR A 191 -8.21 15.75 -11.15
CA THR A 191 -7.26 16.80 -11.51
C THR A 191 -7.89 17.85 -12.43
N SER A 192 -8.60 17.40 -13.48
CA SER A 192 -9.27 18.30 -14.42
C SER A 192 -10.35 19.15 -13.73
N ILE A 193 -11.14 18.56 -12.83
CA ILE A 193 -12.17 19.26 -12.03
C ILE A 193 -11.51 20.30 -11.10
N ALA A 194 -10.43 19.90 -10.41
CA ALA A 194 -9.71 20.77 -9.48
C ALA A 194 -9.06 21.96 -10.19
N THR A 195 -8.45 21.74 -11.37
CA THR A 195 -7.90 22.79 -12.22
C THR A 195 -8.99 23.74 -12.70
N TYR A 196 -10.14 23.23 -13.12
CA TYR A 196 -11.29 24.05 -13.50
C TYR A 196 -11.83 24.89 -12.33
N ALA A 197 -11.77 24.35 -11.10
CA ALA A 197 -12.14 25.06 -9.87
C ALA A 197 -11.08 26.10 -9.43
N GLY A 198 -9.97 26.24 -10.14
CA GLY A 198 -8.91 27.21 -9.85
C GLY A 198 -7.96 26.80 -8.72
N LEU A 199 -7.91 25.53 -8.36
CA LEU A 199 -6.95 25.03 -7.38
C LEU A 199 -5.53 25.05 -7.96
N SER A 200 -4.53 25.36 -7.13
CA SER A 200 -3.13 25.41 -7.56
C SER A 200 -2.59 24.04 -7.95
N GLU A 201 -1.68 23.99 -8.93
CA GLU A 201 -1.01 22.74 -9.33
C GLU A 201 -0.30 22.07 -8.15
N ARG A 202 0.28 22.87 -7.24
CA ARG A 202 0.90 22.38 -6.02
C ARG A 202 -0.11 21.65 -5.13
N PHE A 203 -1.29 22.23 -4.91
CA PHE A 203 -2.34 21.60 -4.11
C PHE A 203 -2.84 20.32 -4.76
N ILE A 204 -3.08 20.33 -6.07
CA ILE A 204 -3.52 19.16 -6.85
C ILE A 204 -2.48 18.04 -6.74
N GLY A 205 -1.19 18.33 -6.91
CA GLY A 205 -0.11 17.36 -6.81
C GLY A 205 0.01 16.74 -5.41
N LEU A 206 -0.02 17.58 -4.37
CA LEU A 206 0.14 17.14 -2.98
C LEU A 206 -1.08 16.38 -2.42
N THR A 207 -2.25 16.55 -3.02
CA THR A 207 -3.49 15.92 -2.52
C THR A 207 -4.04 14.89 -3.50
N ILE A 208 -4.53 15.32 -4.67
CA ILE A 208 -5.27 14.46 -5.61
C ILE A 208 -4.35 13.40 -6.22
N VAL A 209 -3.16 13.81 -6.70
CA VAL A 209 -2.23 12.88 -7.34
C VAL A 209 -1.61 11.95 -6.31
N ALA A 210 -1.21 12.47 -5.13
CA ALA A 210 -0.63 11.67 -4.07
C ALA A 210 -1.61 10.62 -3.51
N LEU A 211 -2.88 10.99 -3.31
CA LEU A 211 -3.93 10.04 -2.93
C LEU A 211 -4.22 9.06 -4.07
N GLY A 212 -4.07 9.50 -5.30
CA GLY A 212 -4.46 8.75 -6.48
C GLY A 212 -3.66 7.47 -6.70
N THR A 213 -2.36 7.49 -6.46
CA THR A 213 -1.53 6.28 -6.56
C THR A 213 -1.90 5.23 -5.52
N SER A 214 -2.38 5.66 -4.34
CA SER A 214 -2.81 4.78 -3.26
C SER A 214 -4.31 4.40 -3.29
N LEU A 215 -5.06 4.80 -4.33
CA LEU A 215 -6.45 4.34 -4.52
C LEU A 215 -6.56 2.82 -4.71
N PRO A 216 -5.65 2.14 -5.44
CA PRO A 216 -5.65 0.69 -5.53
C PRO A 216 -5.63 0.01 -4.15
N GLU A 217 -4.72 0.43 -3.27
CA GLU A 217 -4.59 -0.06 -1.90
C GLU A 217 -5.86 0.20 -1.10
N LEU A 218 -6.42 1.41 -1.19
CA LEU A 218 -7.63 1.81 -0.47
C LEU A 218 -8.80 0.91 -0.84
N PHE A 219 -9.13 0.83 -2.11
CA PHE A 219 -10.28 0.06 -2.57
C PHE A 219 -10.11 -1.44 -2.29
N THR A 220 -8.91 -1.97 -2.51
CA THR A 220 -8.60 -3.39 -2.25
C THR A 220 -8.70 -3.73 -0.76
N SER A 221 -8.10 -2.92 0.13
CA SER A 221 -8.15 -3.17 1.58
C SER A 221 -9.55 -3.02 2.16
N VAL A 222 -10.32 -2.02 1.71
CA VAL A 222 -11.73 -1.85 2.12
C VAL A 222 -12.58 -3.00 1.61
N ALA A 223 -12.41 -3.43 0.35
CA ALA A 223 -13.14 -4.56 -0.21
C ALA A 223 -12.82 -5.85 0.55
N ALA A 224 -11.53 -6.12 0.83
CA ALA A 224 -11.10 -7.29 1.61
C ALA A 224 -11.69 -7.28 3.02
N ALA A 225 -11.63 -6.14 3.73
CA ALA A 225 -12.20 -6.00 5.08
C ALA A 225 -13.72 -6.24 5.09
N ARG A 226 -14.46 -5.68 4.12
CA ARG A 226 -15.91 -5.86 3.99
C ARG A 226 -16.32 -7.30 3.65
N ARG A 227 -15.47 -8.05 2.96
CA ARG A 227 -15.67 -9.47 2.64
C ARG A 227 -15.24 -10.41 3.76
N GLY A 228 -14.73 -9.89 4.88
CA GLY A 228 -14.22 -10.69 5.99
C GLY A 228 -12.81 -11.25 5.76
N ASN A 229 -12.14 -10.91 4.66
CA ASN A 229 -10.75 -11.30 4.38
C ASN A 229 -9.76 -10.35 5.09
N ALA A 230 -9.81 -10.36 6.42
CA ALA A 230 -9.03 -9.45 7.26
C ALA A 230 -7.51 -9.57 7.01
N ASP A 231 -7.01 -10.78 6.79
CA ASP A 231 -5.59 -11.05 6.52
C ASP A 231 -5.14 -10.45 5.18
N ILE A 232 -6.00 -10.45 4.16
CA ILE A 232 -5.71 -9.74 2.89
C ILE A 232 -5.71 -8.23 3.11
N ALA A 233 -6.67 -7.70 3.90
CA ALA A 233 -6.76 -6.27 4.14
C ALA A 233 -5.54 -5.70 4.88
N ILE A 234 -5.12 -6.34 5.97
CA ILE A 234 -3.95 -5.90 6.75
C ILE A 234 -2.64 -6.24 6.03
N GLY A 235 -2.59 -7.41 5.39
CA GLY A 235 -1.43 -7.87 4.63
C GLY A 235 -1.13 -6.95 3.44
N ASN A 236 -2.16 -6.48 2.73
CA ASN A 236 -2.00 -5.49 1.65
C ASN A 236 -1.24 -4.26 2.14
N ILE A 237 -1.67 -3.63 3.22
CA ILE A 237 -1.07 -2.38 3.70
C ILE A 237 0.32 -2.59 4.32
N VAL A 238 0.49 -3.59 5.18
CA VAL A 238 1.79 -3.90 5.78
C VAL A 238 2.78 -4.33 4.70
N GLY A 239 2.33 -5.18 3.75
CA GLY A 239 3.14 -5.64 2.62
C GLY A 239 3.53 -4.51 1.67
N SER A 240 2.58 -3.61 1.31
CA SER A 240 2.85 -2.43 0.48
C SER A 240 3.90 -1.53 1.11
N ASN A 241 3.80 -1.26 2.42
CA ASN A 241 4.79 -0.42 3.11
C ASN A 241 6.18 -1.06 3.13
N ILE A 242 6.28 -2.37 3.36
CA ILE A 242 7.55 -3.10 3.30
C ILE A 242 8.10 -3.13 1.87
N PHE A 243 7.26 -3.42 0.87
CA PHE A 243 7.62 -3.45 -0.54
C PHE A 243 8.11 -2.09 -1.04
N ASN A 244 7.42 -1.04 -0.70
CA ASN A 244 7.78 0.34 -1.05
C ASN A 244 9.18 0.69 -0.52
N ILE A 245 9.49 0.35 0.72
CA ILE A 245 10.79 0.62 1.31
C ILE A 245 11.86 -0.30 0.73
N LEU A 246 11.69 -1.61 0.82
CA LEU A 246 12.76 -2.54 0.51
C LEU A 246 13.00 -2.69 -0.99
N PHE A 247 11.92 -2.79 -1.77
CA PHE A 247 12.02 -3.00 -3.21
C PHE A 247 12.09 -1.69 -3.98
N VAL A 248 11.14 -0.76 -3.76
CA VAL A 248 11.06 0.43 -4.61
C VAL A 248 12.21 1.38 -4.31
N VAL A 249 12.47 1.74 -3.04
CA VAL A 249 13.63 2.56 -2.68
C VAL A 249 14.92 1.79 -3.00
N GLY A 250 15.01 0.50 -2.62
CA GLY A 250 16.18 -0.33 -2.87
C GLY A 250 16.53 -0.40 -4.36
N LEU A 251 15.57 -0.72 -5.23
CA LEU A 251 15.83 -0.81 -6.67
C LEU A 251 16.15 0.56 -7.29
N SER A 252 15.44 1.62 -6.86
CA SER A 252 15.70 2.97 -7.36
C SER A 252 17.10 3.45 -7.00
N SER A 253 17.60 3.14 -5.80
CA SER A 253 18.96 3.53 -5.37
C SER A 253 20.07 2.69 -6.03
N LEU A 254 19.77 1.51 -6.60
CA LEU A 254 20.70 0.78 -7.45
C LEU A 254 20.85 1.44 -8.84
N ILE A 255 19.91 2.30 -9.25
CA ILE A 255 19.96 3.02 -10.54
C ILE A 255 20.71 4.35 -10.37
N ILE A 256 20.39 5.09 -9.32
CA ILE A 256 20.99 6.39 -9.01
C ILE A 256 20.85 6.66 -7.50
N ASP A 257 21.84 7.34 -6.92
CA ASP A 257 21.73 7.80 -5.52
C ASP A 257 20.48 8.66 -5.34
N ILE A 258 19.67 8.33 -4.32
CA ILE A 258 18.41 9.03 -4.08
C ILE A 258 18.67 10.13 -3.05
N PRO A 259 18.49 11.42 -3.40
CA PRO A 259 18.60 12.51 -2.45
C PRO A 259 17.61 12.36 -1.29
N PHE A 260 18.11 12.46 -0.07
CA PHE A 260 17.29 12.46 1.14
C PHE A 260 17.32 13.85 1.79
N ALA A 261 16.49 14.77 1.26
CA ALA A 261 16.43 16.12 1.76
C ALA A 261 15.96 16.16 3.23
N SER A 262 16.48 17.09 4.02
CA SER A 262 16.12 17.25 5.45
C SER A 262 14.63 17.50 5.69
N ALA A 263 13.89 18.00 4.67
CA ALA A 263 12.45 18.14 4.72
C ALA A 263 11.73 16.80 4.93
N PHE A 264 12.27 15.68 4.41
CA PHE A 264 11.69 14.36 4.59
C PHE A 264 11.90 13.74 5.97
N ASN A 265 12.75 14.34 6.82
CA ASN A 265 12.95 13.85 8.18
C ASN A 265 11.65 13.84 8.98
N PHE A 266 10.85 14.94 8.89
CA PHE A 266 9.59 15.01 9.59
C PHE A 266 8.59 13.97 9.06
N ASP A 267 8.46 13.83 7.76
CA ASP A 267 7.57 12.85 7.14
C ASP A 267 7.95 11.42 7.52
N THR A 268 9.26 11.14 7.60
CA THR A 268 9.74 9.82 8.03
C THR A 268 9.47 9.56 9.52
N TYR A 269 9.57 10.58 10.39
CA TYR A 269 9.12 10.45 11.78
C TYR A 269 7.62 10.17 11.88
N VAL A 270 6.81 10.82 11.03
CA VAL A 270 5.37 10.55 10.99
C VAL A 270 5.09 9.14 10.50
N ALA A 271 5.77 8.66 9.45
CA ALA A 271 5.66 7.29 8.96
C ALA A 271 6.01 6.26 10.04
N LEU A 272 7.13 6.48 10.75
CA LEU A 272 7.55 5.64 11.87
C LEU A 272 6.53 5.68 13.02
N GLY A 273 6.07 6.87 13.39
CA GLY A 273 5.04 7.07 14.40
C GLY A 273 3.72 6.38 14.04
N ALA A 274 3.30 6.45 12.78
CA ALA A 274 2.11 5.77 12.27
C ALA A 274 2.23 4.24 12.37
N ALA A 275 3.41 3.68 12.02
CA ALA A 275 3.67 2.25 12.12
C ALA A 275 3.68 1.78 13.60
N VAL A 276 4.28 2.56 14.50
CA VAL A 276 4.26 2.29 15.94
C VAL A 276 2.83 2.41 16.50
N LEU A 277 2.07 3.42 16.08
CA LEU A 277 0.66 3.58 16.47
C LEU A 277 -0.17 2.37 16.06
N LEU A 278 -0.03 1.92 14.80
CA LEU A 278 -0.69 0.69 14.34
C LEU A 278 -0.35 -0.49 15.25
N TRP A 279 0.95 -0.70 15.52
CA TRP A 279 1.42 -1.78 16.38
C TRP A 279 0.80 -1.74 17.78
N LEU A 280 0.82 -0.57 18.43
CA LEU A 280 0.24 -0.38 19.76
C LEU A 280 -1.27 -0.65 19.79
N CYS A 281 -2.01 -0.23 18.75
CA CYS A 281 -3.44 -0.44 18.64
C CYS A 281 -3.82 -1.93 18.53
N VAL A 282 -2.97 -2.77 17.93
CA VAL A 282 -3.26 -4.19 17.70
C VAL A 282 -2.57 -5.13 18.69
N LEU A 283 -1.58 -4.65 19.45
CA LEU A 283 -0.68 -5.44 20.29
C LEU A 283 -1.42 -6.34 21.30
N ARG A 284 -2.45 -5.82 21.95
CA ARG A 284 -3.19 -6.53 23.00
C ARG A 284 -4.39 -7.28 22.47
N THR A 285 -5.14 -6.68 21.56
CA THR A 285 -6.45 -7.18 21.11
C THR A 285 -6.37 -8.05 19.86
N GLN A 286 -5.25 -8.02 19.13
CA GLN A 286 -5.10 -8.61 17.79
C GLN A 286 -6.25 -8.21 16.86
N ARG A 287 -6.76 -6.98 17.05
CA ARG A 287 -7.82 -6.38 16.24
C ARG A 287 -7.60 -4.89 16.13
N LEU A 288 -7.65 -4.38 14.91
CA LEU A 288 -7.72 -2.95 14.68
C LEU A 288 -9.17 -2.51 14.82
N GLN A 289 -9.47 -1.85 15.93
CA GLN A 289 -10.82 -1.43 16.32
C GLN A 289 -11.22 -0.14 15.61
N ARG A 290 -12.53 0.17 15.56
CA ARG A 290 -13.05 1.40 14.95
C ARG A 290 -12.48 2.68 15.57
N TRP A 291 -12.30 2.72 16.91
CA TRP A 291 -11.70 3.88 17.58
C TRP A 291 -10.26 4.14 17.14
N ALA A 292 -9.49 3.04 16.90
CA ALA A 292 -8.12 3.14 16.40
C ALA A 292 -8.12 3.67 14.97
N GLY A 293 -9.07 3.24 14.13
CA GLY A 293 -9.27 3.79 12.79
C GLY A 293 -9.57 5.29 12.84
N ALA A 294 -10.49 5.72 13.69
CA ALA A 294 -10.80 7.15 13.87
C ALA A 294 -9.58 7.96 14.36
N LEU A 295 -8.80 7.41 15.32
CA LEU A 295 -7.57 8.03 15.80
C LEU A 295 -6.54 8.21 14.68
N MET A 296 -6.35 7.19 13.82
CA MET A 296 -5.44 7.27 12.67
C MET A 296 -5.85 8.38 11.70
N LEU A 297 -7.15 8.50 11.40
CA LEU A 297 -7.68 9.58 10.55
C LEU A 297 -7.43 10.97 11.15
N VAL A 298 -7.60 11.13 12.47
CA VAL A 298 -7.30 12.39 13.18
C VAL A 298 -5.81 12.69 13.12
N CYS A 299 -4.94 11.69 13.32
CA CYS A 299 -3.49 11.86 13.18
C CYS A 299 -3.10 12.32 11.76
N TYR A 300 -3.73 11.76 10.72
CA TYR A 300 -3.49 12.22 9.36
C TYR A 300 -3.96 13.65 9.11
N ALA A 301 -5.15 14.01 9.61
CA ALA A 301 -5.65 15.39 9.50
C ALA A 301 -4.72 16.39 10.19
N ALA A 302 -4.17 16.03 11.36
CA ALA A 302 -3.17 16.85 12.06
C ALA A 302 -1.86 16.98 11.26
N TYR A 303 -1.36 15.88 10.69
CA TYR A 303 -0.20 15.87 9.81
C TYR A 303 -0.42 16.75 8.58
N LEU A 304 -1.55 16.59 7.89
CA LEU A 304 -1.89 17.40 6.72
C LEU A 304 -2.01 18.89 7.07
N GLY A 305 -2.61 19.22 8.21
CA GLY A 305 -2.71 20.61 8.69
C GLY A 305 -1.37 21.23 9.07
N TYR A 306 -0.34 20.42 9.33
CA TYR A 306 1.02 20.90 9.61
C TYR A 306 1.81 21.18 8.32
N ILE A 307 1.62 20.37 7.27
CA ILE A 307 2.40 20.50 6.01
C ILE A 307 1.78 21.47 5.01
N LEU A 308 0.48 21.84 5.14
CA LEU A 308 -0.21 22.86 4.33
C LEU A 308 -0.05 24.25 4.91
#